data_09dbf71c02f041ad6b7e84a3917b5a2e
#
_entry.id   09dbf71c02f041ad6b7e84a3917b5a2e
#
_cell.length_a   1.000
_cell.length_b   1.000
_cell.length_c   1.000
_cell.angle_alpha   90.00
_cell.angle_beta   90.00
_cell.angle_gamma   90.00
#
_symmetry.space_group_name_H-M   'P 1'
#
loop_
_entity.id
_entity.type
_entity.pdbx_description
1 polymer ?
#
loop_
_entity_poly.entity_id
_entity_poly.type
_entity_poly.pdbx_seq_one_letter_code
_entity_poly.pdbx_strand_id
1 'polypeptide(L)'
;MQIVVGVAVVRGEQVLAAYRPGPEGGWEFPGGKVEPGETEAQAGVRELREELDLEVEIGASLGPGVDISDKYRLHVYRATIVRGEPVRREHAELRWFAAAELVEADWLVPDRPFVRALRDQL
;
A
#
# COMPACT_ATOMS: atom_id res chain seq x y z
N MET A 1 -19.05 -5.70 -4.12
CA MET A 1 -17.82 -4.92 -4.34
C MET A 1 -16.65 -5.66 -3.71
N GLN A 2 -15.64 -5.98 -4.49
CA GLN A 2 -14.44 -6.64 -3.96
C GLN A 2 -13.53 -5.60 -3.31
N ILE A 3 -13.13 -5.83 -2.06
CA ILE A 3 -12.18 -4.97 -1.37
C ILE A 3 -10.75 -5.36 -1.73
N VAL A 4 -9.96 -4.37 -2.07
CA VAL A 4 -8.52 -4.47 -2.26
C VAL A 4 -7.86 -3.65 -1.15
N VAL A 5 -6.90 -4.24 -0.45
CA VAL A 5 -6.19 -3.57 0.64
C VAL A 5 -4.81 -3.14 0.18
N GLY A 6 -4.52 -1.87 0.38
CA GLY A 6 -3.16 -1.35 0.23
C GLY A 6 -2.55 -1.13 1.60
N VAL A 7 -1.25 -1.34 1.71
CA VAL A 7 -0.54 -1.24 2.99
C VAL A 7 0.55 -0.18 2.89
N ALA A 8 0.37 0.90 3.64
CA ALA A 8 1.33 1.99 3.71
C ALA A 8 2.32 1.72 4.86
N VAL A 9 3.40 1.03 4.55
CA VAL A 9 4.42 0.69 5.55
C VAL A 9 5.24 1.92 5.86
N VAL A 10 5.18 2.38 7.10
CA VAL A 10 5.90 3.55 7.58
C VAL A 10 7.08 3.11 8.43
N ARG A 11 8.27 3.62 8.10
CA ARG A 11 9.48 3.41 8.88
C ARG A 11 10.16 4.76 9.07
N GLY A 12 10.17 5.26 10.30
CA GLY A 12 10.60 6.63 10.57
C GLY A 12 9.69 7.62 9.84
N GLU A 13 10.27 8.45 8.98
CA GLU A 13 9.52 9.42 8.19
C GLU A 13 9.41 9.02 6.72
N GLN A 14 9.62 7.72 6.42
CA GLN A 14 9.57 7.19 5.07
C GLN A 14 8.46 6.17 4.90
N VAL A 15 7.95 6.06 3.68
CA VAL A 15 6.87 5.15 3.30
C VAL A 15 7.32 4.28 2.15
N LEU A 16 7.02 2.99 2.25
CA LEU A 16 7.34 2.02 1.19
C LEU A 16 6.34 2.12 0.05
N ALA A 17 6.86 2.28 -1.16
CA ALA A 17 6.08 2.27 -2.38
C ALA A 17 6.59 1.21 -3.33
N ALA A 18 5.70 0.66 -4.14
CA ALA A 18 6.00 -0.35 -5.13
C ALA A 18 5.65 0.18 -6.51
N TYR A 19 6.50 -0.07 -7.51
CA TYR A 19 6.29 0.43 -8.87
C TYR A 19 5.72 -0.66 -9.76
N ARG A 20 4.60 -0.35 -10.39
CA ARG A 20 3.97 -1.17 -11.41
C ARG A 20 4.33 -0.62 -12.78
N PRO A 21 5.02 -1.39 -13.64
CA PRO A 21 5.41 -0.90 -14.97
C PRO A 21 4.24 -0.93 -15.94
N GLY A 22 4.46 -0.35 -17.13
CA GLY A 22 3.52 -0.41 -18.26
C GLY A 22 2.82 0.93 -18.50
N PRO A 23 1.95 0.98 -19.55
CA PRO A 23 1.27 2.20 -19.96
C PRO A 23 0.38 2.81 -18.87
N GLU A 24 -0.19 1.96 -18.02
CA GLU A 24 -1.02 2.37 -16.89
C GLU A 24 -0.28 2.17 -15.56
N GLY A 25 1.04 2.19 -15.63
CA GLY A 25 1.88 1.99 -14.47
C GLY A 25 2.01 3.22 -13.59
N GLY A 26 2.66 3.02 -12.46
CA GLY A 26 2.93 4.06 -11.48
C GLY A 26 3.22 3.47 -10.12
N TRP A 27 3.43 4.33 -9.15
CA TRP A 27 3.65 3.92 -7.78
C TRP A 27 2.33 3.55 -7.10
N GLU A 28 2.38 2.56 -6.24
CA GLU A 28 1.22 2.10 -5.47
C GLU A 28 1.65 1.61 -4.10
N PHE A 29 0.70 1.52 -3.18
CA PHE A 29 0.93 0.80 -1.93
C PHE A 29 0.83 -0.69 -2.21
N PRO A 30 1.78 -1.51 -1.73
CA PRO A 30 1.68 -2.96 -1.91
C PRO A 30 0.44 -3.51 -1.19
N GLY A 31 -0.11 -4.61 -1.69
CA GLY A 31 -1.29 -5.23 -1.12
C GLY A 31 -2.01 -6.10 -2.13
N GLY A 32 -3.28 -6.35 -1.89
CA GLY A 32 -4.07 -7.19 -2.78
C GLY A 32 -5.50 -7.42 -2.29
N LYS A 33 -6.18 -8.36 -2.90
CA LYS A 33 -7.58 -8.65 -2.63
C LYS A 33 -7.77 -9.35 -1.29
N VAL A 34 -8.84 -8.96 -0.59
CA VAL A 34 -9.31 -9.67 0.59
C VAL A 34 -9.94 -10.99 0.16
N GLU A 35 -9.50 -12.09 0.75
CA GLU A 35 -10.04 -13.42 0.47
C GLU A 35 -11.21 -13.75 1.38
N PRO A 36 -12.09 -14.72 0.99
CA PRO A 36 -13.20 -15.14 1.83
C PRO A 36 -12.77 -15.57 3.23
N GLY A 37 -13.46 -15.06 4.25
CA GLY A 37 -13.16 -15.37 5.65
C GLY A 37 -12.03 -14.58 6.27
N GLU A 38 -11.39 -13.69 5.48
CA GLU A 38 -10.27 -12.87 5.89
C GLU A 38 -10.75 -11.48 6.26
N THR A 39 -10.20 -10.88 7.31
CA THR A 39 -10.39 -9.44 7.56
C THR A 39 -9.46 -8.66 6.65
N GLU A 40 -9.70 -7.35 6.53
CA GLU A 40 -8.81 -6.48 5.74
C GLU A 40 -7.40 -6.46 6.33
N ALA A 41 -7.28 -6.41 7.66
CA ALA A 41 -5.98 -6.46 8.32
C ALA A 41 -5.24 -7.78 8.03
N GLN A 42 -5.95 -8.90 8.08
CA GLN A 42 -5.37 -10.21 7.76
C GLN A 42 -4.90 -10.27 6.30
N ALA A 43 -5.69 -9.71 5.39
CA ALA A 43 -5.33 -9.63 3.97
C ALA A 43 -4.04 -8.82 3.79
N GLY A 44 -3.94 -7.68 4.46
CA GLY A 44 -2.74 -6.83 4.40
C GLY A 44 -1.50 -7.58 4.88
N VAL A 45 -1.58 -8.25 6.01
CA VAL A 45 -0.46 -9.03 6.55
C VAL A 45 -0.04 -10.13 5.57
N ARG A 46 -1.01 -10.88 5.07
CA ARG A 46 -0.75 -11.97 4.12
C ARG A 46 -0.09 -11.48 2.83
N GLU A 47 -0.66 -10.42 2.24
CA GLU A 47 -0.15 -9.88 0.97
C GLU A 47 1.29 -9.36 1.11
N LEU A 48 1.61 -8.69 2.19
CA LEU A 48 2.97 -8.19 2.41
C LEU A 48 3.96 -9.32 2.63
N ARG A 49 3.53 -10.40 3.27
CA ARG A 49 4.35 -11.59 3.42
C ARG A 49 4.60 -12.26 2.07
N GLU A 50 3.56 -12.41 1.26
CA GLU A 50 3.65 -13.04 -0.06
C GLU A 50 4.45 -12.21 -1.06
N GLU A 51 4.18 -10.91 -1.11
CA GLU A 51 4.79 -10.03 -2.11
C GLU A 51 6.19 -9.58 -1.76
N LEU A 52 6.47 -9.34 -0.48
CA LEU A 52 7.67 -8.64 -0.03
C LEU A 52 8.49 -9.40 1.02
N ASP A 53 8.03 -10.57 1.45
CA ASP A 53 8.65 -11.33 2.54
C ASP A 53 8.76 -10.49 3.83
N LEU A 54 7.76 -9.68 4.11
CA LEU A 54 7.76 -8.69 5.17
C LEU A 54 6.66 -8.98 6.17
N GLU A 55 6.99 -9.03 7.47
CA GLU A 55 6.02 -9.15 8.54
C GLU A 55 5.66 -7.76 9.04
N VAL A 56 4.37 -7.42 8.96
CA VAL A 56 3.87 -6.10 9.35
C VAL A 56 2.74 -6.21 10.36
N GLU A 57 2.56 -5.15 11.13
CA GLU A 57 1.39 -4.94 11.96
C GLU A 57 0.54 -3.84 11.33
N ILE A 58 -0.72 -4.15 11.06
CA ILE A 58 -1.65 -3.22 10.45
C ILE A 58 -2.16 -2.24 11.50
N GLY A 59 -2.12 -0.96 11.19
CA GLY A 59 -2.57 0.13 12.04
C GLY A 59 -3.80 0.83 11.51
N ALA A 60 -3.84 2.15 11.65
CA ALA A 60 -5.00 2.96 11.33
C ALA A 60 -5.31 3.02 9.83
N SER A 61 -6.61 3.09 9.51
CA SER A 61 -7.08 3.37 8.16
C SER A 61 -6.68 4.80 7.76
N LEU A 62 -6.36 4.98 6.49
CA LEU A 62 -5.99 6.29 5.94
C LEU A 62 -7.20 7.03 5.33
N GLY A 63 -8.40 6.63 5.68
CA GLY A 63 -9.61 7.33 5.27
C GLY A 63 -10.60 6.44 4.53
N PRO A 64 -11.64 7.06 3.93
CA PRO A 64 -12.67 6.32 3.21
C PRO A 64 -12.10 5.55 2.03
N GLY A 65 -12.72 4.42 1.70
CA GLY A 65 -12.36 3.64 0.52
C GLY A 65 -12.56 4.43 -0.77
N VAL A 66 -11.77 4.08 -1.77
CA VAL A 66 -11.80 4.70 -3.10
C VAL A 66 -12.13 3.62 -4.12
N ASP A 67 -13.14 3.87 -4.96
CA ASP A 67 -13.50 2.93 -6.00
C ASP A 67 -12.44 2.95 -7.10
N ILE A 68 -11.87 1.77 -7.38
CA ILE A 68 -10.93 1.58 -8.50
C ILE A 68 -11.76 1.42 -9.78
N SER A 69 -12.88 0.71 -9.67
CA SER A 69 -13.82 0.44 -10.75
C SER A 69 -15.19 0.13 -10.14
N ASP A 70 -16.14 -0.29 -10.95
CA ASP A 70 -17.44 -0.75 -10.46
C ASP A 70 -17.36 -2.09 -9.69
N LYS A 71 -16.22 -2.77 -9.75
CA LYS A 71 -16.01 -4.09 -9.10
C LYS A 71 -15.09 -4.04 -7.89
N TYR A 72 -14.19 -3.06 -7.81
CA TYR A 72 -13.14 -3.03 -6.81
C TYR A 72 -13.11 -1.71 -6.05
N ARG A 73 -12.89 -1.81 -4.74
CA ARG A 73 -12.70 -0.65 -3.85
C ARG A 73 -11.42 -0.80 -3.08
N LEU A 74 -10.60 0.25 -3.07
CA LEU A 74 -9.32 0.28 -2.36
C LEU A 74 -9.49 0.87 -0.97
N HIS A 75 -9.04 0.12 0.04
CA HIS A 75 -8.86 0.61 1.41
C HIS A 75 -7.37 0.56 1.73
N VAL A 76 -6.83 1.61 2.31
CA VAL A 76 -5.42 1.68 2.66
C VAL A 76 -5.25 1.90 4.16
N TYR A 77 -4.33 1.14 4.75
CA TYR A 77 -3.98 1.19 6.17
C TYR A 77 -2.52 1.51 6.33
N ARG A 78 -2.19 2.25 7.39
CA ARG A 78 -0.81 2.36 7.84
C ARG A 78 -0.38 1.03 8.43
N ALA A 79 0.93 0.76 8.37
CA ALA A 79 1.50 -0.41 8.99
C ALA A 79 2.93 -0.13 9.43
N THR A 80 3.40 -0.92 10.39
CA THR A 80 4.79 -0.89 10.83
C THR A 80 5.42 -2.26 10.61
N ILE A 81 6.73 -2.28 10.43
CA ILE A 81 7.47 -3.53 10.27
C ILE A 81 7.65 -4.18 11.64
N VAL A 82 7.26 -5.45 11.73
CA VAL A 82 7.53 -6.29 12.89
C VAL A 82 8.87 -7.01 12.69
N ARG A 83 9.12 -7.50 11.47
CA ARG A 83 10.33 -8.25 11.15
C ARG A 83 10.57 -8.26 9.65
N GLY A 84 11.84 -8.26 9.27
CA GLY A 84 12.29 -8.44 7.90
C GLY A 84 12.63 -7.14 7.20
N GLU A 85 13.15 -7.29 6.00
CA GLU A 85 13.40 -6.22 5.05
C GLU A 85 12.64 -6.52 3.76
N PRO A 86 12.06 -5.52 3.09
CA PRO A 86 11.30 -5.77 1.87
C PRO A 86 12.14 -6.43 0.79
N VAL A 87 11.59 -7.51 0.21
CA VAL A 87 12.21 -8.21 -0.91
C VAL A 87 11.30 -8.03 -2.13
N ARG A 88 11.85 -7.50 -3.20
CA ARG A 88 11.10 -7.33 -4.44
C ARG A 88 10.89 -8.67 -5.13
N ARG A 89 9.63 -9.02 -5.41
CA ARG A 89 9.26 -10.26 -6.09
C ARG A 89 8.47 -10.01 -7.38
N GLU A 90 7.38 -9.26 -7.29
CA GLU A 90 6.45 -9.05 -8.40
C GLU A 90 6.53 -7.66 -9.02
N HIS A 91 6.90 -6.66 -8.22
CA HIS A 91 7.00 -5.28 -8.69
C HIS A 91 8.33 -5.02 -9.40
N ALA A 92 8.33 -4.04 -10.30
CA ALA A 92 9.54 -3.64 -11.02
C ALA A 92 10.54 -2.95 -10.10
N GLU A 93 10.06 -2.22 -9.08
CA GLU A 93 10.90 -1.48 -8.16
C GLU A 93 10.21 -1.30 -6.82
N LEU A 94 10.99 -1.23 -5.74
CA LEU A 94 10.52 -0.81 -4.41
C LEU A 94 11.35 0.41 -4.03
N ARG A 95 10.70 1.39 -3.36
CA ARG A 95 11.40 2.58 -2.90
C ARG A 95 10.77 3.10 -1.62
N TRP A 96 11.63 3.62 -0.73
CA TRP A 96 11.20 4.36 0.44
C TRP A 96 11.14 5.85 0.08
N PHE A 97 9.96 6.45 0.23
CA PHE A 97 9.75 7.87 -0.04
C PHE A 97 9.67 8.66 1.26
N ALA A 98 10.40 9.77 1.34
CA ALA A 98 10.17 10.79 2.36
C ALA A 98 8.92 11.61 2.02
N ALA A 99 8.41 12.39 2.98
CA ALA A 99 7.17 13.16 2.79
C ALA A 99 7.18 14.03 1.53
N ALA A 100 8.28 14.72 1.26
CA ALA A 100 8.39 15.58 0.07
C ALA A 100 8.34 14.78 -1.23
N GLU A 101 8.94 13.59 -1.23
CA GLU A 101 8.97 12.72 -2.41
C GLU A 101 7.62 12.07 -2.68
N LEU A 102 6.83 11.81 -1.62
CA LEU A 102 5.51 11.21 -1.74
C LEU A 102 4.60 11.98 -2.70
N VAL A 103 4.56 13.31 -2.55
CA VAL A 103 3.64 14.13 -3.32
C VAL A 103 4.12 14.37 -4.75
N GLU A 104 5.40 14.17 -5.01
CA GLU A 104 6.01 14.39 -6.33
C GLU A 104 6.02 13.13 -7.19
N ALA A 105 5.90 11.94 -6.58
CA ALA A 105 5.94 10.69 -7.30
C ALA A 105 4.65 10.50 -8.12
N ASP A 106 4.77 9.73 -9.20
CA ASP A 106 3.64 9.43 -10.08
C ASP A 106 2.87 8.22 -9.56
N TRP A 107 1.97 8.49 -8.63
CA TRP A 107 1.12 7.45 -8.03
C TRP A 107 -0.04 7.08 -8.95
N LEU A 108 -0.44 5.82 -8.88
CA LEU A 108 -1.69 5.38 -9.50
C LEU A 108 -2.85 6.19 -8.91
N VAL A 109 -3.82 6.53 -9.77
CA VAL A 109 -4.90 7.46 -9.39
C VAL A 109 -5.65 7.04 -8.13
N PRO A 110 -6.05 5.76 -7.93
CA PRO A 110 -6.78 5.37 -6.72
C PRO A 110 -5.99 5.56 -5.43
N ASP A 111 -4.66 5.54 -5.49
CA ASP A 111 -3.80 5.68 -4.32
C ASP A 111 -3.63 7.13 -3.87
N ARG A 112 -3.84 8.09 -4.74
CA ARG A 112 -3.55 9.51 -4.50
C ARG A 112 -4.24 10.12 -3.27
N PRO A 113 -5.53 9.85 -2.99
CA PRO A 113 -6.16 10.39 -1.77
C PRO A 113 -5.46 9.90 -0.49
N PHE A 114 -4.99 8.66 -0.49
CA PHE A 114 -4.30 8.07 0.66
C PHE A 114 -2.89 8.63 0.82
N VAL A 115 -2.22 8.95 -0.29
CA VAL A 115 -0.91 9.61 -0.27
C VAL A 115 -1.03 10.97 0.41
N ARG A 116 -2.08 11.74 0.07
CA ARG A 116 -2.33 13.05 0.69
C ARG A 116 -2.61 12.94 2.19
N ALA A 117 -3.46 11.97 2.58
CA ALA A 117 -3.77 11.73 3.98
C ALA A 117 -2.51 11.33 4.76
N LEU A 118 -1.68 10.49 4.18
CA LEU A 118 -0.45 10.01 4.81
C LEU A 118 0.57 11.13 4.96
N ARG A 119 0.74 11.97 3.94
CA ARG A 119 1.64 13.12 3.98
C ARG A 119 1.37 13.99 5.19
N ASP A 120 0.09 14.23 5.50
CA ASP A 120 -0.31 15.07 6.62
C ASP A 120 0.04 14.45 7.99
N GLN A 121 0.39 13.18 8.02
CA GLN A 121 0.74 12.45 9.24
C GLN A 121 2.25 12.26 9.43
N LEU A 122 3.04 12.61 8.44
CA LEU A 122 4.51 12.41 8.49
C LEU A 122 5.27 13.65 8.98
#